data_49c46734f4657e19d146377bbd990fb0
#
_entry.id   49c46734f4657e19d146377bbd990fb0
#
_cell.length_a   1.000
_cell.length_b   1.000
_cell.length_c   1.000
_cell.angle_alpha   90.00
_cell.angle_beta   90.00
_cell.angle_gamma   90.00
#
_symmetry.space_group_name_H-M   'P 1'
#
loop_
_entity.id
_entity.type
_entity.pdbx_description
1 polymer ?
#
loop_
_entity_poly.entity_id
_entity_poly.type
_entity_poly.pdbx_seq_one_letter_code
_entity_poly.pdbx_strand_id
1 'polypeptide(L)'
;MKEKTVSEAVAHRRSTRVYDPEQPIDSKVVQECIKHASLAPTSSNLQLWEFYHVTNKDKINQLAAACFNQNAAKTAEQLVVVVARKDLWRQRCQANIDFLNKAF
;
A
#
# COMPACT_ATOMS: atom_id res chain seq x y z
N MET A 1 -0.97 -21.51 -1.29
CA MET A 1 -1.56 -21.10 0.01
C MET A 1 -3.08 -21.19 -0.09
N LYS A 2 -3.71 -21.84 0.89
CA LYS A 2 -5.17 -21.92 0.90
C LYS A 2 -5.77 -20.56 1.24
N GLU A 3 -6.76 -20.13 0.48
CA GLU A 3 -7.52 -18.93 0.77
C GLU A 3 -8.23 -19.04 2.12
N LYS A 4 -8.21 -17.95 2.88
CA LYS A 4 -8.84 -17.88 4.21
C LYS A 4 -10.08 -17.02 4.14
N THR A 5 -11.06 -17.32 4.95
CA THR A 5 -12.18 -16.41 5.21
C THR A 5 -11.66 -15.14 5.90
N VAL A 6 -12.43 -14.07 5.87
CA VAL A 6 -12.08 -12.81 6.54
C VAL A 6 -11.80 -13.03 8.03
N SER A 7 -12.66 -13.79 8.71
CA SER A 7 -12.49 -14.11 10.14
C SER A 7 -11.20 -14.88 10.43
N GLU A 8 -10.89 -15.86 9.60
CA GLU A 8 -9.64 -16.63 9.71
C GLU A 8 -8.42 -15.74 9.45
N ALA A 9 -8.46 -14.87 8.46
CA ALA A 9 -7.37 -13.96 8.15
C ALA A 9 -7.11 -12.99 9.31
N VAL A 10 -8.15 -12.41 9.88
CA VAL A 10 -8.05 -11.51 11.04
C VAL A 10 -7.46 -12.24 12.26
N ALA A 11 -7.93 -13.44 12.55
CA ALA A 11 -7.45 -14.23 13.69
C ALA A 11 -6.02 -14.73 13.49
N HIS A 12 -5.64 -15.03 12.26
CA HIS A 12 -4.33 -15.61 11.92
C HIS A 12 -3.21 -14.56 11.84
N ARG A 13 -3.53 -13.32 11.38
CA ARG A 13 -2.49 -12.32 11.16
C ARG A 13 -1.64 -12.07 12.41
N ARG A 14 -0.37 -11.79 12.19
CA ARG A 14 0.58 -11.35 13.24
C ARG A 14 1.31 -10.10 12.74
N SER A 15 1.84 -9.32 13.66
CA SER A 15 2.78 -8.23 13.32
C SER A 15 4.15 -8.84 13.07
N THR A 16 4.46 -9.08 11.82
CA THR A 16 5.77 -9.62 11.42
C THR A 16 6.84 -8.55 11.60
N ARG A 17 7.86 -8.85 12.40
CA ARG A 17 8.95 -7.91 12.71
C ARG A 17 10.27 -8.27 12.04
N VAL A 18 10.41 -9.51 11.59
CA VAL A 18 11.58 -10.01 10.86
C VAL A 18 11.08 -10.91 9.73
N TYR A 19 11.55 -10.65 8.52
CA TYR A 19 11.22 -11.47 7.35
C TYR A 19 12.35 -12.42 7.03
N ASP A 20 12.00 -13.60 6.53
CA ASP A 20 12.91 -14.66 6.16
C ASP A 20 13.44 -14.41 4.75
N PRO A 21 14.77 -14.21 4.56
CA PRO A 21 15.36 -13.97 3.24
C PRO A 21 15.27 -15.20 2.31
N GLU A 22 15.06 -16.39 2.87
CA GLU A 22 14.91 -17.62 2.09
C GLU A 22 13.50 -17.80 1.49
N GLN A 23 12.57 -16.90 1.82
CA GLN A 23 11.20 -16.93 1.33
C GLN A 23 10.89 -15.66 0.52
N PRO A 24 11.30 -15.62 -0.77
CA PRO A 24 11.00 -14.48 -1.61
C PRO A 24 9.49 -14.34 -1.87
N ILE A 25 9.06 -13.10 -2.06
CA ILE A 25 7.69 -12.79 -2.44
C ILE A 25 7.61 -12.37 -3.91
N ASP A 26 6.65 -12.91 -4.65
CA ASP A 26 6.39 -12.46 -6.02
C ASP A 26 5.84 -11.03 -6.01
N SER A 27 6.47 -10.15 -6.77
CA SER A 27 6.03 -8.75 -6.93
C SER A 27 4.58 -8.63 -7.40
N LYS A 28 4.07 -9.61 -8.14
CA LYS A 28 2.66 -9.65 -8.56
C LYS A 28 1.71 -9.77 -7.37
N VAL A 29 2.09 -10.52 -6.35
CA VAL A 29 1.28 -10.63 -5.11
C VAL A 29 1.20 -9.27 -4.43
N VAL A 30 2.30 -8.54 -4.34
CA VAL A 30 2.34 -7.19 -3.77
C VAL A 30 1.47 -6.23 -4.58
N GLN A 31 1.56 -6.28 -5.90
CA GLN A 31 0.74 -5.47 -6.81
C GLN A 31 -0.76 -5.75 -6.63
N GLU A 32 -1.15 -7.02 -6.50
CA GLU A 32 -2.55 -7.37 -6.22
C GLU A 32 -3.01 -6.85 -4.86
N CYS A 33 -2.17 -6.90 -3.83
CA CYS A 33 -2.47 -6.30 -2.53
C CYS A 33 -2.68 -4.77 -2.64
N ILE A 34 -1.83 -4.07 -3.39
CA ILE A 34 -1.98 -2.63 -3.63
C ILE A 34 -3.29 -2.35 -4.37
N LYS A 35 -3.61 -3.14 -5.38
CA LYS A 35 -4.87 -3.01 -6.13
C LYS A 35 -6.09 -3.18 -5.21
N HIS A 36 -6.09 -4.19 -4.35
CA HIS A 36 -7.16 -4.38 -3.37
C HIS A 36 -7.22 -3.21 -2.36
N ALA A 37 -6.08 -2.74 -1.87
CA ALA A 37 -6.02 -1.59 -0.97
C ALA A 37 -6.61 -0.33 -1.63
N SER A 38 -6.40 -0.14 -2.93
CA SER A 38 -6.92 1.01 -3.68
C SER A 38 -8.45 1.02 -3.82
N LEU A 39 -9.11 -0.09 -3.55
CA LEU A 39 -10.57 -0.21 -3.55
C LEU A 39 -11.20 0.21 -2.21
N ALA A 40 -10.40 0.50 -1.20
CA ALA A 40 -10.91 0.99 0.09
C ALA A 40 -11.64 2.33 -0.08
N PRO A 41 -12.75 2.55 0.62
CA PRO A 41 -13.48 3.81 0.53
C PRO A 41 -12.65 4.98 1.05
N THR A 42 -12.79 6.12 0.40
CA THR A 42 -12.17 7.38 0.82
C THR A 42 -13.24 8.48 0.92
N SER A 43 -12.97 9.52 1.71
CA SER A 43 -13.90 10.63 1.85
C SER A 43 -14.19 11.28 0.50
N SER A 44 -15.46 11.38 0.14
CA SER A 44 -15.93 11.88 -1.17
C SER A 44 -15.23 11.22 -2.37
N ASN A 45 -14.73 10.01 -2.19
CA ASN A 45 -13.94 9.27 -3.19
C ASN A 45 -12.78 10.09 -3.77
N LEU A 46 -12.14 10.91 -2.94
CA LEU A 46 -11.05 11.79 -3.38
C LEU A 46 -9.76 11.04 -3.68
N GLN A 47 -9.57 9.85 -3.08
CA GLN A 47 -8.42 8.97 -3.36
C GLN A 47 -7.08 9.73 -3.29
N LEU A 48 -6.88 10.48 -2.20
CA LEU A 48 -5.69 11.33 -1.98
C LEU A 48 -4.50 10.52 -1.48
N TRP A 49 -4.20 9.43 -2.15
CA TRP A 49 -3.09 8.54 -1.85
C TRP A 49 -2.36 8.13 -3.12
N GLU A 50 -1.12 7.74 -2.94
CA GLU A 50 -0.27 7.21 -3.99
C GLU A 50 0.58 6.09 -3.39
N PHE A 51 0.75 5.00 -4.12
CA PHE A 51 1.52 3.85 -3.68
C PHE A 51 2.81 3.75 -4.49
N TYR A 52 3.93 3.63 -3.80
CA TYR A 52 5.23 3.36 -4.41
C TYR A 52 5.68 1.96 -4.05
N HIS A 53 5.72 1.07 -5.01
CA HIS A 53 6.20 -0.29 -4.85
C HIS A 53 7.71 -0.30 -5.11
N VAL A 54 8.50 -0.54 -4.08
CA VAL A 54 9.97 -0.47 -4.11
C VAL A 54 10.55 -1.88 -4.05
N THR A 55 11.25 -2.27 -5.10
CA THR A 55 11.91 -3.56 -5.25
C THR A 55 13.43 -3.45 -5.36
N ASN A 56 13.96 -2.26 -5.61
CA ASN A 56 15.39 -2.02 -5.70
C ASN A 56 16.04 -2.08 -4.32
N LYS A 57 17.05 -2.92 -4.13
CA LYS A 57 17.70 -3.18 -2.85
C LYS A 57 18.31 -1.92 -2.23
N ASP A 58 18.95 -1.08 -3.04
CA ASP A 58 19.59 0.15 -2.54
C ASP A 58 18.54 1.14 -2.02
N LYS A 59 17.42 1.25 -2.71
CA LYS A 59 16.28 2.08 -2.26
C LYS A 59 15.64 1.54 -0.99
N ILE A 60 15.50 0.23 -0.88
CA ILE A 60 15.00 -0.43 0.33
C ILE A 60 15.91 -0.12 1.52
N ASN A 61 17.23 -0.21 1.35
CA ASN A 61 18.19 0.12 2.39
C ASN A 61 18.11 1.58 2.83
N GLN A 62 17.93 2.52 1.89
CA GLN A 62 17.74 3.94 2.19
C GLN A 62 16.43 4.18 2.96
N LEU A 63 15.34 3.51 2.55
CA LEU A 63 14.05 3.59 3.24
C LEU A 63 14.11 2.98 4.63
N ALA A 64 14.82 1.87 4.80
CA ALA A 64 15.03 1.25 6.12
C ALA A 64 15.74 2.21 7.08
N ALA A 65 16.75 2.95 6.60
CA ALA A 65 17.42 3.98 7.38
C ALA A 65 16.45 5.09 7.80
N ALA A 66 15.58 5.54 6.90
CA ALA A 66 14.52 6.51 7.20
C ALA A 66 13.48 5.99 8.20
N CYS A 67 13.31 4.67 8.30
CA CYS A 67 12.46 3.99 9.29
C CYS A 67 13.22 3.63 10.59
N PHE A 68 14.25 4.38 10.93
CA PHE A 68 15.09 4.17 12.13
C PHE A 68 15.75 2.78 12.17
N ASN A 69 16.02 2.19 11.03
CA ASN A 69 16.60 0.84 10.88
C ASN A 69 15.81 -0.26 11.63
N GLN A 70 14.50 -0.11 11.73
CA GLN A 70 13.67 -1.16 12.33
C GLN A 70 13.80 -2.47 11.55
N ASN A 71 13.81 -3.58 12.27
CA ASN A 71 14.03 -4.90 11.69
C ASN A 71 13.05 -5.27 10.59
N ALA A 72 11.79 -4.89 10.71
CA ALA A 72 10.80 -5.13 9.67
C ALA A 72 11.19 -4.47 8.34
N ALA A 73 11.64 -3.21 8.38
CA ALA A 73 12.09 -2.49 7.17
C ALA A 73 13.42 -3.03 6.63
N LYS A 74 14.36 -3.39 7.52
CA LYS A 74 15.68 -3.92 7.14
C LYS A 74 15.61 -5.29 6.49
N THR A 75 14.70 -6.13 6.93
CA THR A 75 14.59 -7.53 6.46
C THR A 75 13.59 -7.71 5.34
N ALA A 76 12.78 -6.69 5.04
CA ALA A 76 11.81 -6.74 3.96
C ALA A 76 12.52 -6.86 2.59
N GLU A 77 12.04 -7.76 1.76
CA GLU A 77 12.49 -7.90 0.38
C GLU A 77 11.93 -6.79 -0.51
N GLN A 78 10.72 -6.36 -0.23
CA GLN A 78 10.01 -5.31 -0.96
C GLN A 78 9.31 -4.39 0.04
N LEU A 79 9.18 -3.12 -0.31
CA LEU A 79 8.49 -2.12 0.49
C LEU A 79 7.39 -1.44 -0.32
N VAL A 80 6.31 -1.08 0.34
CA VAL A 80 5.28 -0.21 -0.22
C VAL A 80 5.25 1.06 0.60
N VAL A 81 5.49 2.19 -0.05
CA VAL A 81 5.38 3.52 0.55
C VAL A 81 4.04 4.12 0.17
N VAL A 82 3.26 4.49 1.15
CA VAL A 82 1.97 5.16 0.93
C VAL A 82 2.16 6.66 1.18
N VAL A 83 1.84 7.46 0.17
CA VAL A 83 1.99 8.92 0.22
C VAL A 83 0.60 9.56 0.18
N ALA A 84 0.34 10.47 1.11
CA ALA A 84 -0.86 11.30 1.07
C ALA A 84 -0.65 12.46 0.09
N ARG A 85 -1.52 12.59 -0.89
CA ARG A 85 -1.48 13.61 -1.95
C ARG A 85 -2.41 14.79 -1.61
N LYS A 86 -2.07 15.49 -0.56
CA LYS A 86 -2.79 16.70 -0.10
C LYS A 86 -2.95 17.75 -1.21
N ASP A 87 -1.99 17.86 -2.11
CA ASP A 87 -1.97 18.78 -3.24
C ASP A 87 -3.07 18.55 -4.29
N LEU A 88 -3.67 17.34 -4.33
CA LEU A 88 -4.65 16.96 -5.34
C LEU A 88 -6.12 17.19 -4.95
N TRP A 89 -6.41 17.65 -3.74
CA TRP A 89 -7.79 17.67 -3.27
C TRP A 89 -8.71 18.56 -4.11
N ARG A 90 -8.23 19.72 -4.54
CA ARG A 90 -9.02 20.66 -5.38
C ARG A 90 -9.35 20.05 -6.72
N GLN A 91 -8.36 19.48 -7.39
CA GLN A 91 -8.53 18.81 -8.68
C GLN A 91 -9.52 17.65 -8.60
N ARG A 92 -9.43 16.85 -7.53
CA ARG A 92 -10.32 15.70 -7.31
C ARG A 92 -11.74 16.14 -6.97
N CYS A 93 -11.92 17.19 -6.15
CA CYS A 93 -13.23 17.79 -5.89
C CYS A 93 -13.86 18.33 -7.17
N GLN A 94 -13.11 19.02 -8.00
CA GLN A 94 -13.61 19.54 -9.26
C GLN A 94 -14.06 18.42 -10.20
N ALA A 95 -13.28 17.33 -10.28
CA ALA A 95 -13.66 16.16 -11.06
C ALA A 95 -14.99 15.54 -10.60
N ASN A 96 -15.22 15.48 -9.28
CA ASN A 96 -16.50 15.01 -8.73
C ASN A 96 -17.67 15.94 -9.09
N ILE A 97 -17.47 17.25 -9.03
CA ILE A 97 -18.48 18.25 -9.43
C ILE A 97 -18.81 18.10 -10.91
N ASP A 98 -17.80 17.99 -11.76
CA ASP A 98 -17.97 17.83 -13.20
C ASP A 98 -18.73 16.54 -13.54
N PHE A 99 -18.41 15.45 -12.82
CA PHE A 99 -19.12 14.18 -12.97
C PHE A 99 -20.61 14.32 -12.60
N LEU A 100 -20.91 14.94 -11.46
CA LEU A 100 -22.29 15.15 -11.02
C LEU A 100 -23.08 16.03 -11.99
N ASN A 101 -22.48 17.09 -12.50
CA ASN A 101 -23.10 17.98 -13.47
C ASN A 101 -23.42 17.28 -14.81
N LYS A 102 -22.65 16.25 -15.18
CA LYS A 102 -22.92 15.44 -16.38
C LYS A 102 -23.96 14.35 -16.14
N ALA A 103 -24.02 13.82 -14.90
CA ALA A 103 -24.90 12.72 -14.55
C ALA A 103 -26.33 13.16 -14.24
N PHE A 104 -26.49 14.38 -13.79
CA PHE A 104 -27.77 14.98 -13.35
C PHE A 104 -27.98 16.35 -13.96
#